data_c6a2975764531a287b8c542cacd38e5a
#
_entry.id   c6a2975764531a287b8c542cacd38e5a
#
_cell.length_a   1.000
_cell.length_b   1.000
_cell.length_c   1.000
_cell.angle_alpha   90.00
_cell.angle_beta   90.00
_cell.angle_gamma   90.00
#
_symmetry.space_group_name_H-M   'P 1'
#
loop_
_entity.id
_entity.type
_entity.pdbx_description
1 polymer ?
#
loop_
_entity_poly.entity_id
_entity_poly.type
_entity_poly.pdbx_seq_one_letter_code
_entity_poly.pdbx_strand_id
1 'polypeptide(L)'
;MSYLPSLSKSKFVSGVQCQKKLWLNKHQPELAHWGQAQEAVFASGTSVGELATQLFPGGTDARPENMRDFKSWIQESAECLENGLEVIYEAAFSVPGAFVALDIFVRVGDEIHAYEVKSNTGLHEYHITDTAFQYWVMEQAGYCPDKIFFVHINSSYVRKGELDVQQLFHKEDITDLVRANQAMVEPKLRELQEMLKGTKPNIDIGPHCSNPFLCEFKNHCWSGIPENSVFELAYVGAKAWEYYHRGLLQITDLDETDLQKRQVPQFRGLKFGESRFEIEPIKDFLNAWEYPLYFLDFETINPAVPIYEGSRPYQQICFQYSLHGIKEPGGELEHFEYLAQDDEDPRPKFI
;
A
#
# COMPACT_ATOMS: atom_id res chain seq x y z
N MET A 1 -30.12 17.92 -16.46
CA MET A 1 -28.78 17.98 -15.86
C MET A 1 -28.03 16.72 -16.30
N SER A 2 -26.86 16.84 -16.95
CA SER A 2 -26.08 15.69 -17.34
C SER A 2 -25.59 14.98 -16.07
N TYR A 3 -25.79 13.66 -16.01
CA TYR A 3 -25.30 12.83 -14.91
C TYR A 3 -23.80 12.99 -14.75
N LEU A 4 -23.37 13.49 -13.60
CA LEU A 4 -21.96 13.56 -13.24
C LEU A 4 -21.57 12.25 -12.53
N PRO A 5 -20.54 11.51 -13.00
CA PRO A 5 -20.03 10.36 -12.28
C PRO A 5 -19.58 10.76 -10.88
N SER A 6 -20.10 10.07 -9.85
CA SER A 6 -19.64 10.29 -8.47
C SER A 6 -18.33 9.60 -8.23
N LEU A 7 -17.34 10.31 -7.70
CA LEU A 7 -16.03 9.79 -7.29
C LEU A 7 -15.96 9.72 -5.78
N SER A 8 -15.58 8.55 -5.28
CA SER A 8 -15.13 8.40 -3.89
C SER A 8 -13.67 8.85 -3.76
N LYS A 9 -13.20 9.04 -2.54
CA LYS A 9 -11.81 9.35 -2.18
C LYS A 9 -10.81 8.45 -2.93
N SER A 10 -10.97 7.14 -2.83
CA SER A 10 -10.08 6.17 -3.50
C SER A 10 -10.12 6.27 -5.04
N LYS A 11 -11.29 6.54 -5.62
CA LYS A 11 -11.43 6.74 -7.07
C LYS A 11 -10.77 8.04 -7.55
N PHE A 12 -10.87 9.11 -6.76
CA PHE A 12 -10.18 10.36 -7.06
C PHE A 12 -8.66 10.16 -7.09
N VAL A 13 -8.09 9.56 -6.04
CA VAL A 13 -6.65 9.24 -5.96
C VAL A 13 -6.22 8.30 -7.10
N SER A 14 -7.02 7.27 -7.42
CA SER A 14 -6.77 6.39 -8.57
C SER A 14 -6.71 7.18 -9.89
N GLY A 15 -7.60 8.14 -10.08
CA GLY A 15 -7.62 9.01 -11.26
C GLY A 15 -6.43 9.96 -11.33
N VAL A 16 -5.98 10.48 -10.18
CA VAL A 16 -4.76 11.29 -10.08
C VAL A 16 -3.52 10.46 -10.43
N GLN A 17 -3.44 9.24 -9.94
CA GLN A 17 -2.37 8.31 -10.28
C GLN A 17 -2.36 7.96 -11.78
N CYS A 18 -3.53 7.61 -12.34
CA CYS A 18 -3.67 7.27 -13.74
C CYS A 18 -5.15 7.31 -14.18
N GLN A 19 -5.47 8.20 -15.13
CA GLN A 19 -6.84 8.30 -15.65
C GLN A 19 -7.32 7.01 -16.32
N LYS A 20 -6.42 6.26 -17.01
CA LYS A 20 -6.73 4.97 -17.60
C LYS A 20 -7.09 3.93 -16.54
N LYS A 21 -6.40 3.93 -15.38
CA LYS A 21 -6.74 3.10 -14.22
C LYS A 21 -8.17 3.38 -13.75
N LEU A 22 -8.52 4.65 -13.54
CA LEU A 22 -9.86 5.04 -13.12
C LEU A 22 -10.93 4.66 -14.16
N TRP A 23 -10.63 4.85 -15.44
CA TRP A 23 -11.54 4.48 -16.52
C TRP A 23 -11.78 2.97 -16.57
N LEU A 24 -10.72 2.17 -16.47
CA LEU A 24 -10.80 0.70 -16.42
C LEU A 24 -11.60 0.23 -15.21
N ASN A 25 -11.35 0.83 -14.04
CA ASN A 25 -12.09 0.50 -12.81
C ASN A 25 -13.61 0.69 -12.96
N LYS A 26 -14.04 1.68 -13.73
CA LYS A 26 -15.45 1.95 -13.97
C LYS A 26 -16.04 1.08 -15.10
N HIS A 27 -15.33 0.89 -16.20
CA HIS A 27 -15.89 0.35 -17.44
C HIS A 27 -15.48 -1.08 -17.74
N GLN A 28 -14.37 -1.56 -17.16
CA GLN A 28 -13.80 -2.90 -17.37
C GLN A 28 -13.18 -3.45 -16.06
N PRO A 29 -13.95 -3.46 -14.94
CA PRO A 29 -13.43 -3.89 -13.63
C PRO A 29 -12.97 -5.35 -13.61
N GLU A 30 -13.46 -6.19 -14.50
CA GLU A 30 -13.09 -7.59 -14.68
C GLU A 30 -11.62 -7.78 -15.08
N LEU A 31 -10.97 -6.73 -15.58
CA LEU A 31 -9.54 -6.75 -15.93
C LEU A 31 -8.62 -6.49 -14.73
N ALA A 32 -9.20 -6.15 -13.58
CA ALA A 32 -8.43 -5.95 -12.36
C ALA A 32 -7.90 -7.28 -11.82
N HIS A 33 -6.65 -7.28 -11.40
CA HIS A 33 -6.02 -8.44 -10.74
C HIS A 33 -5.41 -8.00 -9.42
N TRP A 34 -5.91 -8.58 -8.33
CA TRP A 34 -5.42 -8.35 -6.98
C TRP A 34 -4.58 -9.54 -6.52
N GLY A 35 -3.35 -9.30 -6.07
CA GLY A 35 -2.52 -10.35 -5.47
C GLY A 35 -2.86 -10.55 -3.99
N GLN A 36 -2.57 -11.72 -3.44
CA GLN A 36 -2.80 -12.06 -2.01
C GLN A 36 -2.15 -11.04 -1.05
N ALA A 37 -0.97 -10.53 -1.38
CA ALA A 37 -0.30 -9.51 -0.59
C ALA A 37 -1.13 -8.22 -0.44
N GLN A 38 -1.90 -7.85 -1.46
CA GLN A 38 -2.76 -6.68 -1.43
C GLN A 38 -3.96 -6.87 -0.49
N GLU A 39 -4.52 -8.07 -0.46
CA GLU A 39 -5.62 -8.41 0.46
C GLU A 39 -5.17 -8.33 1.92
N ALA A 40 -3.96 -8.79 2.25
CA ALA A 40 -3.36 -8.65 3.57
C ALA A 40 -3.16 -7.18 3.99
N VAL A 41 -2.75 -6.32 3.06
CA VAL A 41 -2.61 -4.86 3.30
C VAL A 41 -3.97 -4.23 3.62
N PHE A 42 -5.02 -4.60 2.89
CA PHE A 42 -6.38 -4.09 3.17
C PHE A 42 -6.90 -4.54 4.54
N ALA A 43 -6.72 -5.81 4.89
CA ALA A 43 -7.11 -6.34 6.19
C ALA A 43 -6.39 -5.63 7.35
N SER A 44 -5.08 -5.40 7.23
CA SER A 44 -4.29 -4.64 8.20
C SER A 44 -4.78 -3.20 8.34
N GLY A 45 -5.13 -2.54 7.22
CA GLY A 45 -5.69 -1.19 7.23
C GLY A 45 -6.99 -1.08 8.01
N THR A 46 -7.91 -2.02 7.81
CA THR A 46 -9.20 -2.08 8.53
C THR A 46 -8.99 -2.21 10.04
N SER A 47 -8.15 -3.16 10.47
CA SER A 47 -7.87 -3.38 11.91
C SER A 47 -7.24 -2.16 12.58
N VAL A 48 -6.35 -1.45 11.90
CA VAL A 48 -5.71 -0.23 12.41
C VAL A 48 -6.73 0.91 12.51
N GLY A 49 -7.62 1.06 11.51
CA GLY A 49 -8.70 2.05 11.54
C GLY A 49 -9.65 1.83 12.72
N GLU A 50 -10.08 0.58 12.94
CA GLU A 50 -10.94 0.21 14.08
C GLU A 50 -10.24 0.49 15.44
N LEU A 51 -8.96 0.17 15.54
CA LEU A 51 -8.20 0.45 16.77
C LEU A 51 -8.06 1.95 17.03
N ALA A 52 -7.89 2.75 15.99
CA ALA A 52 -7.75 4.20 16.11
C ALA A 52 -9.01 4.91 16.67
N THR A 53 -10.20 4.29 16.59
CA THR A 53 -11.40 4.83 17.23
C THR A 53 -11.24 4.97 18.74
N GLN A 54 -10.40 4.14 19.36
CA GLN A 54 -10.11 4.20 20.80
C GLN A 54 -9.30 5.46 21.21
N LEU A 55 -8.77 6.22 20.25
CA LEU A 55 -8.18 7.55 20.53
C LEU A 55 -9.24 8.56 21.01
N PHE A 56 -10.50 8.34 20.64
CA PHE A 56 -11.66 9.19 20.95
C PHE A 56 -12.83 8.32 21.39
N PRO A 57 -12.79 7.73 22.60
CA PRO A 57 -13.79 6.77 23.06
C PRO A 57 -15.18 7.40 23.20
N GLY A 58 -16.22 6.60 22.99
CA GLY A 58 -17.61 7.05 23.14
C GLY A 58 -18.23 7.64 21.87
N GLY A 59 -17.51 7.60 20.74
CA GLY A 59 -18.04 8.01 19.44
C GLY A 59 -19.10 7.03 18.89
N THR A 60 -19.84 7.49 17.89
CA THR A 60 -20.84 6.72 17.16
C THR A 60 -20.30 6.34 15.79
N ASP A 61 -20.40 5.07 15.44
CA ASP A 61 -20.05 4.59 14.09
C ASP A 61 -21.24 4.84 13.14
N ALA A 62 -21.03 5.64 12.13
CA ALA A 62 -22.05 6.01 11.14
C ALA A 62 -22.08 5.08 9.92
N ARG A 63 -21.33 3.96 9.93
CA ARG A 63 -21.35 2.98 8.84
C ARG A 63 -22.66 2.21 8.81
N PRO A 64 -23.30 2.07 7.64
CA PRO A 64 -24.45 1.18 7.48
C PRO A 64 -23.98 -0.29 7.49
N GLU A 65 -24.88 -1.22 7.80
CA GLU A 65 -24.59 -2.66 7.69
C GLU A 65 -24.11 -3.04 6.27
N ASN A 66 -24.70 -2.44 5.25
CA ASN A 66 -24.28 -2.61 3.87
C ASN A 66 -23.42 -1.44 3.42
N MET A 67 -22.11 -1.59 3.42
CA MET A 67 -21.11 -0.59 3.00
C MET A 67 -21.30 -0.07 1.55
N ARG A 68 -22.16 -0.68 0.74
CA ARG A 68 -22.51 -0.22 -0.62
C ARG A 68 -23.74 0.68 -0.63
N ASP A 69 -24.43 0.81 0.48
CA ASP A 69 -25.57 1.70 0.63
C ASP A 69 -25.11 3.11 1.06
N PHE A 70 -24.50 3.81 0.10
CA PHE A 70 -24.03 5.17 0.30
C PHE A 70 -25.17 6.14 0.73
N LYS A 71 -26.41 5.84 0.38
CA LYS A 71 -27.55 6.70 0.76
C LYS A 71 -27.83 6.62 2.25
N SER A 72 -27.93 5.40 2.78
CA SER A 72 -28.07 5.19 4.23
C SER A 72 -26.88 5.75 4.98
N TRP A 73 -25.65 5.55 4.47
CA TRP A 73 -24.43 6.08 5.12
C TRP A 73 -24.46 7.61 5.27
N ILE A 74 -24.84 8.33 4.22
CA ILE A 74 -24.97 9.79 4.24
C ILE A 74 -26.07 10.21 5.22
N GLN A 75 -27.21 9.49 5.24
CA GLN A 75 -28.33 9.79 6.12
C GLN A 75 -27.95 9.58 7.60
N GLU A 76 -27.36 8.46 7.95
CA GLU A 76 -26.93 8.14 9.32
C GLU A 76 -25.90 9.16 9.82
N SER A 77 -24.93 9.53 8.95
CA SER A 77 -23.95 10.58 9.27
C SER A 77 -24.62 11.95 9.49
N ALA A 78 -25.58 12.32 8.65
CA ALA A 78 -26.33 13.58 8.80
C ALA A 78 -27.12 13.61 10.12
N GLU A 79 -27.78 12.51 10.46
CA GLU A 79 -28.50 12.38 11.74
C GLU A 79 -27.57 12.54 12.95
N CYS A 80 -26.38 11.92 12.90
CA CYS A 80 -25.35 12.10 13.94
C CYS A 80 -24.91 13.56 14.09
N LEU A 81 -24.66 14.24 12.96
CA LEU A 81 -24.22 15.63 12.91
C LEU A 81 -25.30 16.60 13.40
N GLU A 82 -26.57 16.41 13.00
CA GLU A 82 -27.75 17.21 13.41
C GLU A 82 -28.06 17.04 14.89
N ASN A 83 -27.87 15.83 15.43
CA ASN A 83 -27.99 15.55 16.86
C ASN A 83 -26.83 16.11 17.69
N GLY A 84 -25.85 16.75 17.06
CA GLY A 84 -24.72 17.40 17.74
C GLY A 84 -23.72 16.44 18.39
N LEU A 85 -23.58 15.21 17.86
CA LEU A 85 -22.62 14.27 18.39
C LEU A 85 -21.19 14.81 18.24
N GLU A 86 -20.41 14.69 19.32
CA GLU A 86 -19.05 15.23 19.38
C GLU A 86 -18.05 14.35 18.62
N VAL A 87 -18.24 13.03 18.64
CA VAL A 87 -17.35 12.06 17.96
C VAL A 87 -18.15 11.15 17.08
N ILE A 88 -17.79 11.12 15.80
CA ILE A 88 -18.44 10.24 14.80
C ILE A 88 -17.32 9.52 14.04
N TYR A 89 -17.40 8.19 14.00
CA TYR A 89 -16.52 7.37 13.18
C TYR A 89 -17.15 7.13 11.82
N GLU A 90 -16.33 7.12 10.79
CA GLU A 90 -16.73 6.89 9.41
C GLU A 90 -17.83 7.87 8.94
N ALA A 91 -17.71 9.13 9.33
CA ALA A 91 -18.68 10.16 8.96
C ALA A 91 -18.70 10.42 7.46
N ALA A 92 -19.82 10.16 6.79
CA ALA A 92 -19.96 10.32 5.35
C ALA A 92 -20.44 11.72 4.96
N PHE A 93 -19.77 12.30 3.97
CA PHE A 93 -20.12 13.57 3.35
C PHE A 93 -20.26 13.40 1.84
N SER A 94 -21.23 14.10 1.24
CA SER A 94 -21.48 14.02 -0.19
C SER A 94 -21.93 15.35 -0.75
N VAL A 95 -21.43 15.62 -1.95
CA VAL A 95 -21.85 16.74 -2.81
C VAL A 95 -22.08 16.19 -4.23
N PRO A 96 -22.70 16.96 -5.16
CA PRO A 96 -22.92 16.48 -6.52
C PRO A 96 -21.62 15.98 -7.18
N GLY A 97 -21.52 14.68 -7.38
CA GLY A 97 -20.39 14.04 -8.04
C GLY A 97 -19.18 13.71 -7.16
N ALA A 98 -19.27 13.86 -5.83
CA ALA A 98 -18.21 13.48 -4.90
C ALA A 98 -18.76 12.90 -3.59
N PHE A 99 -18.05 11.91 -3.04
CA PHE A 99 -18.38 11.24 -1.79
C PHE A 99 -17.11 10.94 -1.00
N VAL A 100 -17.13 11.15 0.30
CA VAL A 100 -16.06 10.75 1.23
C VAL A 100 -16.67 10.17 2.51
N ALA A 101 -15.95 9.25 3.14
CA ALA A 101 -16.14 8.86 4.52
C ALA A 101 -14.87 9.25 5.27
N LEU A 102 -15.03 10.02 6.34
CA LEU A 102 -13.95 10.46 7.21
C LEU A 102 -13.76 9.43 8.33
N ASP A 103 -12.55 8.95 8.54
CA ASP A 103 -12.30 7.92 9.54
C ASP A 103 -12.77 8.34 10.93
N ILE A 104 -12.42 9.56 11.40
CA ILE A 104 -12.86 10.08 12.69
C ILE A 104 -13.17 11.57 12.58
N PHE A 105 -14.41 11.95 12.87
CA PHE A 105 -14.87 13.34 13.02
C PHE A 105 -14.95 13.67 14.51
N VAL A 106 -14.38 14.81 14.91
CA VAL A 106 -14.46 15.28 16.30
C VAL A 106 -14.88 16.74 16.33
N ARG A 107 -15.86 17.07 17.15
CA ARG A 107 -16.26 18.44 17.46
C ARG A 107 -15.61 18.88 18.76
N VAL A 108 -14.84 19.97 18.73
CA VAL A 108 -14.14 20.54 19.89
C VAL A 108 -14.66 21.97 20.10
N GLY A 109 -15.67 22.13 20.91
CA GLY A 109 -16.40 23.39 20.99
C GLY A 109 -17.06 23.71 19.66
N ASP A 110 -16.71 24.84 19.07
CA ASP A 110 -17.20 25.26 17.75
C ASP A 110 -16.33 24.77 16.58
N GLU A 111 -15.16 24.18 16.86
CA GLU A 111 -14.22 23.69 15.83
C GLU A 111 -14.55 22.26 15.38
N ILE A 112 -14.31 21.99 14.11
CA ILE A 112 -14.36 20.66 13.50
C ILE A 112 -12.94 20.16 13.27
N HIS A 113 -12.60 19.05 13.91
CA HIS A 113 -11.35 18.36 13.72
C HIS A 113 -11.57 17.06 12.92
N ALA A 114 -10.88 16.92 11.80
CA ALA A 114 -10.91 15.74 10.95
C ALA A 114 -9.66 14.90 11.13
N TYR A 115 -9.81 13.58 11.31
CA TYR A 115 -8.69 12.66 11.47
C TYR A 115 -8.74 11.60 10.38
N GLU A 116 -7.66 11.52 9.60
CA GLU A 116 -7.44 10.49 8.59
C GLU A 116 -6.43 9.47 9.11
N VAL A 117 -6.84 8.21 9.19
CA VAL A 117 -6.04 7.13 9.79
C VAL A 117 -5.40 6.28 8.71
N LYS A 118 -4.12 6.00 8.85
CA LYS A 118 -3.39 5.08 7.96
C LYS A 118 -2.52 4.11 8.76
N SER A 119 -2.43 2.88 8.27
CA SER A 119 -1.60 1.85 8.89
C SER A 119 -0.09 2.01 8.65
N ASN A 120 0.34 2.95 7.81
CA ASN A 120 1.78 3.23 7.58
C ASN A 120 2.44 3.99 8.75
N THR A 121 3.72 4.30 8.61
CA THR A 121 4.53 4.92 9.68
C THR A 121 4.90 6.38 9.42
N GLY A 122 4.27 7.03 8.43
CA GLY A 122 4.53 8.43 8.13
C GLY A 122 3.71 9.00 6.98
N LEU A 123 3.74 10.32 6.86
CA LEU A 123 3.05 11.07 5.83
C LEU A 123 3.75 10.95 4.46
N HIS A 124 2.97 10.77 3.40
CA HIS A 124 3.42 10.79 2.01
C HIS A 124 2.57 11.76 1.19
N GLU A 125 3.09 12.22 0.06
CA GLU A 125 2.42 13.20 -0.81
C GLU A 125 1.01 12.77 -1.25
N TYR A 126 0.82 11.48 -1.54
CA TYR A 126 -0.50 10.96 -1.93
C TYR A 126 -1.53 11.01 -0.80
N HIS A 127 -1.11 10.99 0.48
CA HIS A 127 -2.02 11.20 1.60
C HIS A 127 -2.54 12.64 1.63
N ILE A 128 -1.70 13.61 1.27
CA ILE A 128 -2.12 15.02 1.18
C ILE A 128 -3.18 15.18 0.08
N THR A 129 -3.00 14.51 -1.06
CA THR A 129 -3.99 14.50 -2.16
C THR A 129 -5.31 13.87 -1.71
N ASP A 130 -5.25 12.74 -1.01
CA ASP A 130 -6.40 12.02 -0.44
C ASP A 130 -7.18 12.92 0.52
N THR A 131 -6.47 13.49 1.48
CA THR A 131 -7.05 14.35 2.53
C THR A 131 -7.53 15.70 1.96
N ALA A 132 -6.86 16.25 0.92
CA ALA A 132 -7.30 17.47 0.26
C ALA A 132 -8.67 17.28 -0.43
N PHE A 133 -8.90 16.14 -1.08
CA PHE A 133 -10.19 15.82 -1.66
C PHE A 133 -11.27 15.70 -0.58
N GLN A 134 -10.95 15.07 0.54
CA GLN A 134 -11.84 14.90 1.68
C GLN A 134 -12.22 16.25 2.28
N TYR A 135 -11.23 17.13 2.53
CA TYR A 135 -11.46 18.50 3.00
C TYR A 135 -12.42 19.25 2.08
N TRP A 136 -12.16 19.21 0.76
CA TRP A 136 -12.99 19.90 -0.23
C TRP A 136 -14.44 19.44 -0.18
N VAL A 137 -14.68 18.13 -0.10
CA VAL A 137 -16.07 17.60 -0.03
C VAL A 137 -16.75 18.03 1.25
N MET A 138 -16.06 17.98 2.39
CA MET A 138 -16.59 18.42 3.69
C MET A 138 -16.92 19.91 3.67
N GLU A 139 -16.02 20.76 3.15
CA GLU A 139 -16.22 22.20 3.02
C GLU A 139 -17.45 22.51 2.15
N GLN A 140 -17.57 21.87 0.97
CA GLN A 140 -18.71 22.05 0.07
C GLN A 140 -20.02 21.51 0.66
N ALA A 141 -19.95 20.55 1.57
CA ALA A 141 -21.11 20.03 2.32
C ALA A 141 -21.49 20.90 3.53
N GLY A 142 -20.74 21.98 3.82
CA GLY A 142 -20.99 22.90 4.93
C GLY A 142 -20.33 22.52 6.26
N TYR A 143 -19.42 21.54 6.25
CA TYR A 143 -18.67 21.06 7.43
C TYR A 143 -17.16 21.28 7.24
N CYS A 144 -16.76 22.53 7.01
CA CYS A 144 -15.35 22.87 6.80
C CYS A 144 -14.48 22.53 8.03
N PRO A 145 -13.48 21.66 7.92
CA PRO A 145 -12.62 21.35 9.05
C PRO A 145 -11.72 22.53 9.44
N ASP A 146 -11.66 22.86 10.72
CA ASP A 146 -10.72 23.82 11.28
C ASP A 146 -9.31 23.22 11.39
N LYS A 147 -9.25 21.93 11.74
CA LYS A 147 -8.04 21.14 11.85
C LYS A 147 -8.15 19.81 11.13
N ILE A 148 -7.03 19.39 10.54
CA ILE A 148 -6.90 18.09 9.92
C ILE A 148 -5.67 17.41 10.45
N PHE A 149 -5.88 16.20 10.96
CA PHE A 149 -4.82 15.38 11.51
C PHE A 149 -4.63 14.11 10.68
N PHE A 150 -3.38 13.85 10.32
CA PHE A 150 -2.95 12.58 9.78
C PHE A 150 -2.52 11.67 10.94
N VAL A 151 -3.21 10.54 11.09
CA VAL A 151 -2.97 9.58 12.16
C VAL A 151 -2.29 8.36 11.60
N HIS A 152 -1.11 8.05 12.09
CA HIS A 152 -0.32 6.92 11.60
C HIS A 152 0.37 6.17 12.75
N ILE A 153 0.86 4.97 12.46
CA ILE A 153 1.55 4.14 13.43
C ILE A 153 2.88 4.78 13.85
N ASN A 154 3.11 4.86 15.14
CA ASN A 154 4.38 5.25 15.74
C ASN A 154 5.34 4.06 15.76
N SER A 155 6.27 3.99 14.82
CA SER A 155 7.25 2.90 14.70
C SER A 155 8.19 2.77 15.90
N SER A 156 8.29 3.83 16.74
CA SER A 156 9.11 3.83 17.95
C SER A 156 8.38 3.26 19.18
N TYR A 157 7.08 3.03 19.09
CA TYR A 157 6.31 2.44 20.18
C TYR A 157 6.83 1.03 20.51
N VAL A 158 6.94 0.73 21.81
CA VAL A 158 7.28 -0.61 22.31
C VAL A 158 6.16 -1.06 23.23
N ARG A 159 5.52 -2.17 22.92
CA ARG A 159 4.46 -2.71 23.77
C ARG A 159 5.00 -3.14 25.15
N LYS A 160 4.36 -2.65 26.20
CA LYS A 160 4.63 -3.02 27.59
C LYS A 160 3.29 -3.28 28.29
N GLY A 161 2.99 -4.54 28.50
CA GLY A 161 1.71 -4.98 29.05
C GLY A 161 0.55 -4.78 28.07
N GLU A 162 -0.52 -4.12 28.52
CA GLU A 162 -1.65 -3.77 27.67
C GLU A 162 -1.24 -2.77 26.56
N LEU A 163 -1.97 -2.81 25.44
CA LEU A 163 -1.70 -1.95 24.30
C LEU A 163 -2.08 -0.50 24.64
N ASP A 164 -1.11 0.40 24.62
CA ASP A 164 -1.36 1.85 24.79
C ASP A 164 -1.62 2.50 23.43
N VAL A 165 -2.90 2.68 23.12
CA VAL A 165 -3.34 3.26 21.85
C VAL A 165 -2.88 4.71 21.67
N GLN A 166 -2.78 5.50 22.76
CA GLN A 166 -2.33 6.88 22.69
C GLN A 166 -0.84 7.00 22.31
N GLN A 167 -0.02 6.04 22.71
CA GLN A 167 1.40 5.97 22.34
C GLN A 167 1.64 5.27 21.02
N LEU A 168 0.75 4.32 20.63
CA LEU A 168 0.84 3.59 19.37
C LEU A 168 0.63 4.48 18.16
N PHE A 169 -0.25 5.48 18.27
CA PHE A 169 -0.54 6.39 17.16
C PHE A 169 0.17 7.74 17.33
N HIS A 170 0.68 8.25 16.20
CA HIS A 170 1.13 9.62 16.06
C HIS A 170 0.07 10.43 15.32
N LYS A 171 -0.25 11.64 15.82
CA LYS A 171 -1.19 12.57 15.22
C LYS A 171 -0.43 13.79 14.72
N GLU A 172 -0.34 13.97 13.40
CA GLU A 172 0.34 15.07 12.74
C GLU A 172 -0.69 16.08 12.22
N ASP A 173 -0.61 17.35 12.63
CA ASP A 173 -1.45 18.41 12.06
C ASP A 173 -0.97 18.74 10.65
N ILE A 174 -1.77 18.40 9.65
CA ILE A 174 -1.50 18.63 8.24
C ILE A 174 -2.41 19.69 7.62
N THR A 175 -3.09 20.50 8.44
CA THR A 175 -4.09 21.49 8.01
C THR A 175 -3.56 22.42 6.93
N ASP A 176 -2.38 23.00 7.14
CA ASP A 176 -1.80 23.96 6.19
C ASP A 176 -1.39 23.27 4.88
N LEU A 177 -0.87 22.05 4.93
CA LEU A 177 -0.55 21.26 3.74
C LEU A 177 -1.79 20.95 2.90
N VAL A 178 -2.89 20.57 3.56
CA VAL A 178 -4.15 20.27 2.90
C VAL A 178 -4.77 21.54 2.28
N ARG A 179 -4.77 22.65 3.02
CA ARG A 179 -5.27 23.93 2.52
C ARG A 179 -4.46 24.46 1.31
N ALA A 180 -3.15 24.28 1.32
CA ALA A 180 -2.29 24.67 0.20
C ALA A 180 -2.58 23.86 -1.08
N ASN A 181 -3.16 22.66 -0.95
CA ASN A 181 -3.49 21.79 -2.07
C ASN A 181 -4.94 21.92 -2.57
N GLN A 182 -5.78 22.79 -1.98
CA GLN A 182 -7.19 22.90 -2.35
C GLN A 182 -7.43 23.34 -3.81
N ALA A 183 -6.59 24.22 -4.32
CA ALA A 183 -6.74 24.77 -5.67
C ALA A 183 -6.73 23.70 -6.78
N MET A 184 -6.14 22.53 -6.53
CA MET A 184 -6.08 21.43 -7.51
C MET A 184 -7.32 20.52 -7.50
N VAL A 185 -8.09 20.49 -6.41
CA VAL A 185 -9.11 19.45 -6.19
C VAL A 185 -10.27 19.57 -7.17
N GLU A 186 -10.96 20.73 -7.21
CA GLU A 186 -12.14 20.90 -8.06
C GLU A 186 -11.80 20.77 -9.56
N PRO A 187 -10.75 21.42 -10.09
CA PRO A 187 -10.36 21.23 -11.49
C PRO A 187 -10.06 19.77 -11.83
N LYS A 188 -9.34 19.07 -10.96
CA LYS A 188 -9.02 17.65 -11.17
C LYS A 188 -10.26 16.76 -11.10
N LEU A 189 -11.16 17.02 -10.15
CA LEU A 189 -12.43 16.29 -10.06
C LEU A 189 -13.24 16.43 -11.35
N ARG A 190 -13.39 17.63 -11.86
CA ARG A 190 -14.12 17.90 -13.12
C ARG A 190 -13.44 17.22 -14.32
N GLU A 191 -12.12 17.30 -14.41
CA GLU A 191 -11.33 16.60 -15.45
C GLU A 191 -11.59 15.10 -15.46
N LEU A 192 -11.54 14.46 -14.27
CA LEU A 192 -11.77 13.03 -14.11
C LEU A 192 -13.22 12.65 -14.45
N GLN A 193 -14.19 13.46 -14.05
CA GLN A 193 -15.60 13.23 -14.37
C GLN A 193 -15.87 13.31 -15.87
N GLU A 194 -15.30 14.28 -16.57
CA GLU A 194 -15.44 14.39 -18.03
C GLU A 194 -14.72 13.23 -18.75
N MET A 195 -13.51 12.88 -18.29
CA MET A 195 -12.76 11.72 -18.81
C MET A 195 -13.58 10.43 -18.71
N LEU A 196 -14.30 10.22 -17.62
CA LEU A 196 -15.12 9.01 -17.41
C LEU A 196 -16.35 8.92 -18.33
N LYS A 197 -16.76 9.99 -18.97
CA LYS A 197 -17.83 9.98 -20.01
C LYS A 197 -17.30 9.63 -21.40
N GLY A 198 -15.99 9.76 -21.58
CA GLY A 198 -15.32 9.57 -22.85
C GLY A 198 -14.84 8.14 -23.09
N THR A 199 -14.06 7.97 -24.15
CA THR A 199 -13.38 6.72 -24.49
C THR A 199 -12.18 6.47 -23.54
N LYS A 200 -11.70 5.23 -23.54
CA LYS A 200 -10.52 4.83 -22.76
C LYS A 200 -9.33 5.75 -23.06
N PRO A 201 -8.74 6.42 -22.05
CA PRO A 201 -7.58 7.25 -22.24
C PRO A 201 -6.39 6.46 -22.81
N ASN A 202 -5.72 7.04 -23.79
CA ASN A 202 -4.50 6.48 -24.36
C ASN A 202 -3.29 6.88 -23.50
N ILE A 203 -3.15 6.22 -22.36
CA ILE A 203 -2.02 6.40 -21.44
C ILE A 203 -1.16 5.15 -21.54
N ASP A 204 0.13 5.34 -21.82
CA ASP A 204 1.10 4.25 -21.90
C ASP A 204 1.51 3.77 -20.50
N ILE A 205 2.22 2.65 -20.43
CA ILE A 205 2.81 2.18 -19.18
C ILE A 205 3.90 3.15 -18.73
N GLY A 206 4.08 3.22 -17.39
CA GLY A 206 5.05 4.15 -16.81
C GLY A 206 5.28 3.88 -15.33
N PRO A 207 6.12 4.67 -14.67
CA PRO A 207 6.37 4.58 -13.23
C PRO A 207 5.08 4.63 -12.39
N HIS A 208 4.07 5.36 -12.87
CA HIS A 208 2.75 5.46 -12.24
C HIS A 208 1.99 4.12 -12.14
N CYS A 209 2.41 3.08 -12.88
CA CYS A 209 1.85 1.73 -12.74
C CYS A 209 2.21 1.05 -11.42
N SER A 210 3.19 1.58 -10.69
CA SER A 210 3.64 1.03 -9.40
C SER A 210 3.79 2.10 -8.31
N ASN A 211 3.62 3.38 -8.62
CA ASN A 211 3.81 4.50 -7.70
C ASN A 211 2.61 5.47 -7.81
N PRO A 212 1.97 5.88 -6.71
CA PRO A 212 2.26 5.50 -5.32
C PRO A 212 1.81 4.08 -4.95
N PHE A 213 0.89 3.48 -5.71
CA PHE A 213 0.35 2.14 -5.46
C PHE A 213 0.52 1.24 -6.66
N LEU A 214 0.71 -0.04 -6.41
CA LEU A 214 0.65 -1.04 -7.47
C LEU A 214 -0.75 -1.00 -8.13
N CYS A 215 -0.76 -0.89 -9.45
CA CYS A 215 -1.99 -0.80 -10.21
C CYS A 215 -2.56 -2.20 -10.45
N GLU A 216 -3.83 -2.40 -10.10
CA GLU A 216 -4.57 -3.65 -10.31
C GLU A 216 -4.72 -4.04 -11.78
N PHE A 217 -4.53 -3.08 -12.70
CA PHE A 217 -4.58 -3.30 -14.15
C PHE A 217 -3.19 -3.48 -14.77
N LYS A 218 -2.12 -3.61 -13.96
CA LYS A 218 -0.75 -3.74 -14.46
C LYS A 218 -0.64 -4.91 -15.45
N ASN A 219 -1.15 -6.09 -15.10
CA ASN A 219 -1.08 -7.26 -15.98
C ASN A 219 -1.75 -7.01 -17.35
N HIS A 220 -2.89 -6.31 -17.37
CA HIS A 220 -3.57 -5.92 -18.61
C HIS A 220 -2.76 -4.91 -19.41
N CYS A 221 -2.26 -3.85 -18.78
CA CYS A 221 -1.55 -2.77 -19.48
C CYS A 221 -0.15 -3.20 -19.97
N TRP A 222 0.49 -4.14 -19.27
CA TRP A 222 1.83 -4.65 -19.57
C TRP A 222 1.81 -5.91 -20.45
N SER A 223 0.64 -6.36 -20.91
CA SER A 223 0.52 -7.58 -21.72
C SER A 223 1.31 -7.57 -23.04
N GLY A 224 1.69 -6.38 -23.51
CA GLY A 224 2.57 -6.22 -24.68
C GLY A 224 4.06 -6.24 -24.36
N ILE A 225 4.47 -6.34 -23.09
CA ILE A 225 5.87 -6.44 -22.68
C ILE A 225 6.28 -7.92 -22.76
N PRO A 226 7.31 -8.27 -23.56
CA PRO A 226 7.74 -9.65 -23.71
C PRO A 226 8.46 -10.18 -22.47
N GLU A 227 8.57 -11.50 -22.36
CA GLU A 227 9.50 -12.14 -21.44
C GLU A 227 10.95 -11.73 -21.76
N ASN A 228 11.81 -11.70 -20.76
CA ASN A 228 13.18 -11.20 -20.84
C ASN A 228 13.26 -9.75 -21.35
N SER A 229 12.28 -8.96 -20.93
CA SER A 229 12.22 -7.54 -21.27
C SER A 229 13.34 -6.74 -20.62
N VAL A 230 13.57 -5.54 -21.13
CA VAL A 230 14.54 -4.59 -20.54
C VAL A 230 14.23 -4.25 -19.08
N PHE A 231 12.98 -4.45 -18.63
CA PHE A 231 12.60 -4.26 -17.23
C PHE A 231 13.10 -5.38 -16.30
N GLU A 232 13.45 -6.54 -16.87
CA GLU A 232 14.01 -7.69 -16.14
C GLU A 232 15.54 -7.71 -16.15
N LEU A 233 16.17 -6.75 -16.83
CA LEU A 233 17.63 -6.64 -16.85
C LEU A 233 18.15 -6.33 -15.43
N ALA A 234 19.07 -7.15 -14.96
CA ALA A 234 19.62 -7.04 -13.62
C ALA A 234 20.13 -5.60 -13.33
N TYR A 235 19.68 -5.05 -12.22
CA TYR A 235 20.08 -3.70 -11.75
C TYR A 235 19.83 -2.56 -12.75
N VAL A 236 18.86 -2.70 -13.63
CA VAL A 236 18.57 -1.69 -14.67
C VAL A 236 18.02 -0.38 -14.10
N GLY A 237 17.19 -0.47 -13.05
CA GLY A 237 16.57 0.70 -12.41
C GLY A 237 15.80 1.58 -13.41
N ALA A 238 15.93 2.89 -13.27
CA ALA A 238 15.22 3.85 -14.12
C ALA A 238 15.64 3.79 -15.61
N LYS A 239 16.81 3.24 -15.93
CA LYS A 239 17.31 3.11 -17.31
C LYS A 239 16.43 2.20 -18.17
N ALA A 240 15.65 1.30 -17.54
CA ALA A 240 14.67 0.47 -18.27
C ALA A 240 13.66 1.32 -19.06
N TRP A 241 13.23 2.45 -18.48
CA TRP A 241 12.31 3.38 -19.17
C TRP A 241 12.95 4.07 -20.37
N GLU A 242 14.23 4.40 -20.30
CA GLU A 242 14.97 4.97 -21.43
C GLU A 242 15.02 3.98 -22.59
N TYR A 243 15.30 2.70 -22.32
CA TYR A 243 15.27 1.64 -23.32
C TYR A 243 13.88 1.46 -23.91
N TYR A 244 12.86 1.37 -23.07
CA TYR A 244 11.46 1.23 -23.47
C TYR A 244 11.03 2.38 -24.42
N HIS A 245 11.31 3.62 -24.06
CA HIS A 245 10.96 4.78 -24.90
C HIS A 245 11.73 4.85 -26.22
N ARG A 246 12.86 4.15 -26.32
CA ARG A 246 13.59 3.96 -27.58
C ARG A 246 13.05 2.79 -28.40
N GLY A 247 12.03 2.08 -27.92
CA GLY A 247 11.45 0.91 -28.59
C GLY A 247 12.27 -0.38 -28.40
N LEU A 248 13.25 -0.39 -27.50
CA LEU A 248 14.03 -1.57 -27.14
C LEU A 248 13.27 -2.32 -26.05
N LEU A 249 12.62 -3.41 -26.42
CA LEU A 249 11.73 -4.13 -25.50
C LEU A 249 12.39 -5.33 -24.85
N GLN A 250 13.25 -6.05 -25.57
CA GLN A 250 13.95 -7.22 -25.06
C GLN A 250 15.38 -6.89 -24.66
N ILE A 251 15.91 -7.63 -23.69
CA ILE A 251 17.33 -7.52 -23.31
C ILE A 251 18.24 -7.77 -24.51
N THR A 252 17.84 -8.66 -25.42
CA THR A 252 18.58 -9.00 -26.63
C THR A 252 18.61 -7.89 -27.68
N ASP A 253 17.74 -6.87 -27.58
CA ASP A 253 17.74 -5.69 -28.47
C ASP A 253 18.85 -4.67 -28.10
N LEU A 254 19.41 -4.81 -26.89
CA LEU A 254 20.43 -3.89 -26.38
C LEU A 254 21.79 -4.10 -27.06
N ASP A 255 22.61 -3.04 -27.04
CA ASP A 255 24.03 -3.14 -27.36
C ASP A 255 24.82 -3.49 -26.08
N GLU A 256 25.74 -4.45 -26.18
CA GLU A 256 26.57 -4.86 -25.04
C GLU A 256 27.40 -3.70 -24.47
N THR A 257 27.77 -2.73 -25.29
CA THR A 257 28.51 -1.55 -24.88
C THR A 257 27.73 -0.60 -23.97
N ASP A 258 26.40 -0.66 -23.99
CA ASP A 258 25.51 0.10 -23.13
C ASP A 258 25.29 -0.54 -21.74
N LEU A 259 25.80 -1.77 -21.55
CA LEU A 259 25.56 -2.58 -20.36
C LEU A 259 26.67 -2.41 -19.31
N GLN A 260 26.25 -2.51 -18.04
CA GLN A 260 27.23 -2.64 -16.95
C GLN A 260 27.82 -4.06 -16.94
N LYS A 261 29.06 -4.22 -16.46
CA LYS A 261 29.73 -5.54 -16.39
C LYS A 261 28.86 -6.65 -15.80
N ARG A 262 28.07 -6.35 -14.77
CA ARG A 262 27.18 -7.30 -14.08
C ARG A 262 25.94 -7.68 -14.89
N GLN A 263 25.60 -6.93 -15.95
CA GLN A 263 24.47 -7.19 -16.84
C GLN A 263 24.87 -8.04 -18.06
N VAL A 264 26.14 -7.98 -18.45
CA VAL A 264 26.68 -8.68 -19.62
C VAL A 264 26.44 -10.20 -19.58
N PRO A 265 26.59 -10.92 -18.45
CA PRO A 265 26.31 -12.34 -18.40
C PRO A 265 24.84 -12.68 -18.74
N GLN A 266 23.87 -11.90 -18.21
CA GLN A 266 22.44 -12.07 -18.52
C GLN A 266 22.18 -11.84 -20.01
N PHE A 267 22.68 -10.75 -20.57
CA PHE A 267 22.55 -10.43 -21.98
C PHE A 267 23.14 -11.52 -22.87
N ARG A 268 24.37 -11.97 -22.62
CA ARG A 268 25.03 -13.00 -23.40
C ARG A 268 24.34 -14.37 -23.29
N GLY A 269 23.88 -14.71 -22.09
CA GLY A 269 23.08 -15.91 -21.87
C GLY A 269 21.82 -15.92 -22.72
N LEU A 270 21.09 -14.81 -22.77
CA LEU A 270 19.87 -14.69 -23.57
C LEU A 270 20.14 -14.59 -25.07
N LYS A 271 21.15 -13.82 -25.48
CA LYS A 271 21.42 -13.53 -26.89
C LYS A 271 22.17 -14.64 -27.62
N PHE A 272 23.11 -15.29 -26.93
CA PHE A 272 24.01 -16.26 -27.53
C PHE A 272 23.94 -17.65 -26.92
N GLY A 273 23.10 -17.85 -25.87
CA GLY A 273 23.06 -19.11 -25.14
C GLY A 273 24.32 -19.39 -24.30
N GLU A 274 25.12 -18.36 -24.01
CA GLU A 274 26.36 -18.52 -23.26
C GLU A 274 26.09 -18.81 -21.79
N SER A 275 26.67 -19.90 -21.26
CA SER A 275 26.72 -20.19 -19.84
C SER A 275 28.10 -19.84 -19.31
N ARG A 276 28.16 -19.05 -18.23
CA ARG A 276 29.41 -18.69 -17.58
C ARG A 276 29.48 -19.30 -16.20
N PHE A 277 30.48 -20.12 -15.98
CA PHE A 277 30.78 -20.71 -14.68
C PHE A 277 32.22 -20.33 -14.27
N GLU A 278 32.35 -19.71 -13.11
CA GLU A 278 33.66 -19.42 -12.52
C GLU A 278 34.03 -20.57 -11.58
N ILE A 279 34.65 -21.61 -12.14
CA ILE A 279 34.86 -22.91 -11.47
C ILE A 279 35.76 -22.75 -10.22
N GLU A 280 36.85 -21.96 -10.29
CA GLU A 280 37.77 -21.82 -9.16
C GLU A 280 37.12 -21.07 -7.97
N PRO A 281 36.40 -19.93 -8.15
CA PRO A 281 35.65 -19.32 -7.08
C PRO A 281 34.56 -20.25 -6.48
N ILE A 282 33.89 -21.08 -7.29
CA ILE A 282 32.92 -22.08 -6.80
C ILE A 282 33.64 -23.15 -5.94
N LYS A 283 34.78 -23.66 -6.41
CA LYS A 283 35.56 -24.63 -5.62
C LYS A 283 36.06 -24.03 -4.32
N ASP A 284 36.60 -22.81 -4.36
CA ASP A 284 37.09 -22.11 -3.17
C ASP A 284 35.95 -21.90 -2.16
N PHE A 285 34.77 -21.50 -2.62
CA PHE A 285 33.56 -21.37 -1.80
C PHE A 285 33.16 -22.69 -1.15
N LEU A 286 33.09 -23.79 -1.92
CA LEU A 286 32.73 -25.11 -1.40
C LEU A 286 33.77 -25.70 -0.46
N ASN A 287 35.07 -25.45 -0.75
CA ASN A 287 36.17 -25.90 0.10
C ASN A 287 36.31 -25.15 1.42
N ALA A 288 35.72 -23.96 1.51
CA ALA A 288 35.66 -23.18 2.74
C ALA A 288 34.53 -23.65 3.71
N TRP A 289 33.69 -24.60 3.28
CA TRP A 289 32.64 -25.13 4.14
C TRP A 289 33.24 -26.06 5.20
N GLU A 290 32.86 -25.81 6.44
CA GLU A 290 33.22 -26.64 7.59
C GLU A 290 31.94 -27.34 8.11
N TYR A 291 32.05 -28.65 8.36
CA TYR A 291 30.96 -29.44 8.91
C TYR A 291 30.90 -29.28 10.44
N PRO A 292 29.69 -29.31 11.06
CA PRO A 292 28.39 -29.60 10.44
C PRO A 292 27.86 -28.43 9.61
N LEU A 293 27.16 -28.75 8.50
CA LEU A 293 26.46 -27.77 7.70
C LEU A 293 24.99 -27.70 8.08
N TYR A 294 24.46 -26.48 8.20
CA TYR A 294 23.06 -26.21 8.49
C TYR A 294 22.44 -25.32 7.42
N PHE A 295 21.28 -25.73 6.94
CA PHE A 295 20.48 -25.00 5.96
C PHE A 295 19.19 -24.60 6.64
N LEU A 296 19.06 -23.32 6.99
CA LEU A 296 17.93 -22.74 7.71
C LEU A 296 17.08 -21.92 6.78
N ASP A 297 15.78 -22.21 6.76
CA ASP A 297 14.73 -21.38 6.18
C ASP A 297 13.71 -21.02 7.25
N PHE A 298 13.16 -19.81 7.24
CA PHE A 298 12.22 -19.34 8.25
C PHE A 298 11.23 -18.33 7.71
N GLU A 299 10.02 -18.33 8.32
CA GLU A 299 8.96 -17.41 7.99
C GLU A 299 8.72 -16.39 9.11
N THR A 300 8.30 -15.19 8.72
CA THR A 300 8.06 -14.08 9.65
C THR A 300 6.71 -13.41 9.42
N ILE A 301 6.12 -12.91 10.51
CA ILE A 301 5.05 -11.91 10.48
C ILE A 301 5.62 -10.53 10.85
N ASN A 302 4.96 -9.47 10.38
CA ASN A 302 5.33 -8.09 10.70
C ASN A 302 4.07 -7.22 10.92
N PRO A 303 3.32 -7.47 12.01
CA PRO A 303 2.05 -6.80 12.27
C PRO A 303 2.25 -5.30 12.50
N ALA A 304 1.29 -4.49 11.99
CA ALA A 304 1.26 -3.05 12.23
C ALA A 304 1.08 -2.72 13.72
N VAL A 305 0.28 -3.52 14.43
CA VAL A 305 0.05 -3.43 15.86
C VAL A 305 0.88 -4.50 16.56
N PRO A 306 1.80 -4.14 17.49
CA PRO A 306 2.63 -5.14 18.18
C PRO A 306 1.77 -6.04 19.05
N ILE A 307 1.91 -7.37 18.85
CA ILE A 307 1.10 -8.40 19.50
C ILE A 307 1.76 -8.98 20.76
N TYR A 308 3.09 -8.92 20.87
CA TYR A 308 3.83 -9.50 21.99
C TYR A 308 4.53 -8.43 22.83
N GLU A 309 4.77 -8.77 24.10
CA GLU A 309 5.53 -7.92 25.03
C GLU A 309 6.90 -7.58 24.45
N GLY A 310 7.29 -6.30 24.55
CA GLY A 310 8.55 -5.78 24.03
C GLY A 310 8.66 -5.71 22.50
N SER A 311 7.60 -6.08 21.74
CA SER A 311 7.60 -5.95 20.29
C SER A 311 7.22 -4.53 19.83
N ARG A 312 7.58 -4.20 18.60
CA ARG A 312 7.34 -2.91 17.95
C ARG A 312 6.46 -3.07 16.72
N PRO A 313 5.77 -1.99 16.28
CA PRO A 313 5.09 -1.97 14.98
C PRO A 313 6.02 -2.40 13.85
N TYR A 314 5.53 -3.25 12.97
CA TYR A 314 6.25 -3.79 11.80
C TYR A 314 7.56 -4.52 12.12
N GLN A 315 7.78 -4.89 13.37
CA GLN A 315 8.90 -5.77 13.72
C GLN A 315 8.65 -7.16 13.13
N GLN A 316 9.65 -7.67 12.41
CA GLN A 316 9.63 -9.07 11.97
C GLN A 316 9.75 -10.01 13.17
N ILE A 317 8.86 -10.97 13.24
CA ILE A 317 8.79 -11.98 14.29
C ILE A 317 8.76 -13.33 13.60
N CYS A 318 9.82 -14.13 13.80
CA CYS A 318 9.90 -15.47 13.27
C CYS A 318 8.88 -16.38 14.00
N PHE A 319 8.07 -17.10 13.23
CA PHE A 319 7.07 -18.00 13.76
C PHE A 319 7.19 -19.45 13.24
N GLN A 320 8.02 -19.65 12.23
CA GLN A 320 8.30 -20.96 11.62
C GLN A 320 9.75 -21.05 11.20
N TYR A 321 10.35 -22.21 11.36
CA TYR A 321 11.58 -22.57 10.65
C TYR A 321 11.58 -24.02 10.17
N SER A 322 12.41 -24.28 9.13
CA SER A 322 12.84 -25.57 8.65
C SER A 322 14.36 -25.57 8.64
N LEU A 323 14.98 -26.48 9.38
CA LEU A 323 16.43 -26.60 9.51
C LEU A 323 16.87 -27.98 9.06
N HIS A 324 17.72 -28.03 8.05
CA HIS A 324 18.37 -29.25 7.60
C HIS A 324 19.84 -29.25 8.00
N GLY A 325 20.30 -30.33 8.61
CA GLY A 325 21.68 -30.48 9.09
C GLY A 325 22.39 -31.70 8.47
N ILE A 326 23.65 -31.53 8.10
CA ILE A 326 24.56 -32.61 7.66
C ILE A 326 25.81 -32.56 8.53
N LYS A 327 26.12 -33.63 9.28
CA LYS A 327 27.24 -33.65 10.22
C LYS A 327 28.60 -33.81 9.59
N GLU A 328 28.68 -34.52 8.47
CA GLU A 328 29.93 -34.86 7.78
C GLU A 328 29.68 -35.02 6.27
N PRO A 329 30.69 -34.94 5.41
CA PRO A 329 30.56 -35.12 3.97
C PRO A 329 29.90 -36.47 3.63
N GLY A 330 28.76 -36.44 2.92
CA GLY A 330 27.97 -37.62 2.56
C GLY A 330 27.19 -38.20 3.71
N GLY A 331 27.13 -37.54 4.86
CA GLY A 331 26.35 -37.94 6.02
C GLY A 331 24.83 -37.85 5.79
N GLU A 332 24.07 -38.46 6.70
CA GLU A 332 22.60 -38.42 6.67
C GLU A 332 22.09 -37.01 6.90
N LEU A 333 21.01 -36.65 6.18
CA LEU A 333 20.31 -35.37 6.33
C LEU A 333 19.35 -35.45 7.52
N GLU A 334 19.62 -34.67 8.55
CA GLU A 334 18.70 -34.48 9.68
C GLU A 334 17.79 -33.28 9.40
N HIS A 335 16.50 -33.39 9.79
CA HIS A 335 15.53 -32.31 9.65
C HIS A 335 14.93 -31.94 11.00
N PHE A 336 14.92 -30.67 11.29
CA PHE A 336 14.29 -30.05 12.45
C PHE A 336 13.31 -28.99 11.96
N GLU A 337 12.15 -28.91 12.61
CA GLU A 337 11.16 -27.91 12.25
C GLU A 337 10.50 -27.33 13.50
N TYR A 338 10.05 -26.10 13.37
CA TYR A 338 9.21 -25.44 14.35
C TYR A 338 8.12 -24.65 13.64
N LEU A 339 6.91 -24.74 14.15
CA LEU A 339 5.77 -23.89 13.74
C LEU A 339 5.03 -23.49 15.00
N ALA A 340 4.85 -22.19 15.21
CA ALA A 340 4.00 -21.69 16.30
C ALA A 340 2.58 -22.21 16.15
N GLN A 341 2.05 -22.83 17.21
CA GLN A 341 0.73 -23.50 17.21
C GLN A 341 -0.35 -22.69 17.95
N ASP A 342 0.04 -21.66 18.66
CA ASP A 342 -0.79 -20.87 19.56
C ASP A 342 -0.47 -19.38 19.45
N ASP A 343 -1.17 -18.56 20.24
CA ASP A 343 -0.98 -17.11 20.31
C ASP A 343 0.15 -16.68 21.25
N GLU A 344 0.92 -17.66 21.82
CA GLU A 344 2.08 -17.34 22.64
C GLU A 344 3.21 -16.73 21.82
N ASP A 345 4.07 -15.96 22.47
CA ASP A 345 5.24 -15.38 21.84
C ASP A 345 6.18 -16.47 21.29
N PRO A 346 6.34 -16.59 19.98
CA PRO A 346 7.17 -17.66 19.40
C PRO A 346 8.67 -17.45 19.60
N ARG A 347 9.11 -16.22 19.89
CA ARG A 347 10.54 -15.84 19.95
C ARG A 347 11.36 -16.69 20.92
N PRO A 348 10.88 -17.00 22.14
CA PRO A 348 11.63 -17.89 23.05
C PRO A 348 11.74 -19.33 22.60
N LYS A 349 10.75 -19.82 21.83
CA LYS A 349 10.71 -21.20 21.33
C LYS A 349 11.45 -21.36 19.99
N PHE A 350 11.66 -20.25 19.27
CA PHE A 350 12.35 -20.24 17.99
C PHE A 350 13.88 -20.39 18.16
N ILE A 351 14.44 -19.95 19.28
CA ILE A 351 15.87 -20.02 19.62
C ILE A 351 16.17 -21.35 20.29
#